data_e45364fe44c350f41466b0f91db3403b
#
_entry.id   e45364fe44c350f41466b0f91db3403b
#
_cell.length_a   1.000
_cell.length_b   1.000
_cell.length_c   1.000
_cell.angle_alpha   90.00
_cell.angle_beta   90.00
_cell.angle_gamma   90.00
#
_symmetry.space_group_name_H-M   'P 1'
#
loop_
_entity.id
_entity.type
_entity.pdbx_description
1 polymer ?
#
loop_
_entity_poly.entity_id
_entity_poly.type
_entity_poly.pdbx_seq_one_letter_code
_entity_poly.pdbx_strand_id
1 'polypeptide(L)'
;LGYEEVLKEKFPKLIHCKISGFGQEGPLGGAPGYDAIVQAMTGMMSINGTPESGSVRMGAPFVDMGTGLYSAIGILMALQERNTSNKGQYLDMTLYDSSLALMHPHNANFFLSKKPGKATGNSHPNISPYDKFDTDTNEIFMGIGNDAGFARLCKALNLDDLINDDRFKTNADRVKNRLELTDYLQNALKDVDGNSFSEKLLNAGVPAGPVRNMEEAINHPQTKERQMVLHKDDYQGIASPIKFSRSKSVGVKNIPPQIGEHTNEILLELNYTKGEIENLVSSNVVKLTPSSD
;
A
#
# COMPACT_ATOMS: atom_id res chain seq x y z
N LEU A 1 -2.22 27.06 -10.15
CA LEU A 1 -2.82 28.07 -9.24
C LEU A 1 -1.89 29.24 -8.91
N GLY A 2 -0.65 29.31 -9.48
CA GLY A 2 0.26 30.44 -9.27
C GLY A 2 0.67 30.65 -7.80
N TYR A 3 1.23 29.60 -7.17
CA TYR A 3 1.63 29.72 -5.76
C TYR A 3 2.70 30.78 -5.57
N GLU A 4 3.79 30.74 -6.32
CA GLU A 4 4.91 31.69 -6.17
C GLU A 4 4.51 33.12 -6.59
N GLU A 5 3.70 33.23 -7.66
CA GLU A 5 3.31 34.53 -8.23
C GLU A 5 2.21 35.24 -7.45
N VAL A 6 1.31 34.48 -6.78
CA VAL A 6 0.09 35.06 -6.19
C VAL A 6 -0.18 34.56 -4.78
N LEU A 7 -0.24 33.22 -4.60
CA LEU A 7 -0.79 32.66 -3.36
C LEU A 7 0.13 32.89 -2.15
N LYS A 8 1.43 32.83 -2.35
CA LYS A 8 2.45 32.99 -1.31
C LYS A 8 2.39 34.38 -0.64
N GLU A 9 2.21 35.42 -1.43
CA GLU A 9 2.10 36.78 -0.92
C GLU A 9 0.71 37.06 -0.35
N LYS A 10 -0.33 36.66 -1.07
CA LYS A 10 -1.72 36.91 -0.67
C LYS A 10 -2.13 36.10 0.56
N PHE A 11 -1.58 34.92 0.74
CA PHE A 11 -1.90 33.99 1.83
C PHE A 11 -0.63 33.44 2.49
N PRO A 12 0.12 34.26 3.25
CA PRO A 12 1.44 33.91 3.76
C PRO A 12 1.47 32.73 4.74
N LYS A 13 0.31 32.27 5.21
CA LYS A 13 0.15 31.07 6.06
C LYS A 13 -0.37 29.85 5.30
N LEU A 14 -0.57 29.96 3.99
CA LEU A 14 -1.06 28.84 3.18
C LEU A 14 -0.02 27.73 3.10
N ILE A 15 -0.44 26.51 3.40
CA ILE A 15 0.31 25.31 3.08
C ILE A 15 -0.26 24.79 1.77
N HIS A 16 0.56 24.80 0.73
CA HIS A 16 0.18 24.36 -0.60
C HIS A 16 0.93 23.08 -0.96
N CYS A 17 0.21 21.97 -1.01
CA CYS A 17 0.77 20.69 -1.47
C CYS A 17 0.36 20.44 -2.92
N LYS A 18 1.35 20.27 -3.80
CA LYS A 18 1.18 19.90 -5.19
C LYS A 18 1.68 18.47 -5.40
N ILE A 19 0.83 17.62 -5.92
CA ILE A 19 1.17 16.25 -6.30
C ILE A 19 1.25 16.16 -7.82
N SER A 20 2.32 15.53 -8.33
CA SER A 20 2.53 15.33 -9.76
C SER A 20 3.31 14.03 -10.04
N GLY A 21 3.40 13.61 -11.31
CA GLY A 21 4.19 12.44 -11.68
C GLY A 21 5.68 12.61 -11.40
N PHE A 22 6.26 13.73 -11.88
CA PHE A 22 7.73 13.94 -11.94
C PHE A 22 8.20 15.32 -11.44
N GLY A 23 7.33 16.15 -10.89
CA GLY A 23 7.66 17.52 -10.54
C GLY A 23 7.57 18.49 -11.72
N GLN A 24 8.05 19.72 -11.51
CA GLN A 24 8.07 20.77 -12.55
C GLN A 24 9.43 20.91 -13.22
N GLU A 25 10.48 20.45 -12.57
CA GLU A 25 11.87 20.61 -12.99
C GLU A 25 12.50 19.28 -13.38
N GLY A 26 13.71 19.35 -13.92
CA GLY A 26 14.47 18.17 -14.34
C GLY A 26 14.04 17.62 -15.71
N PRO A 27 14.66 16.50 -16.14
CA PRO A 27 14.45 15.95 -17.49
C PRO A 27 13.00 15.51 -17.80
N LEU A 28 12.21 15.22 -16.76
CA LEU A 28 10.82 14.78 -16.87
C LEU A 28 9.83 15.84 -16.32
N GLY A 29 10.33 17.05 -16.05
CA GLY A 29 9.51 18.14 -15.49
C GLY A 29 8.28 18.43 -16.33
N GLY A 30 7.11 18.45 -15.71
CA GLY A 30 5.83 18.68 -16.39
C GLY A 30 5.28 17.51 -17.19
N ALA A 31 6.01 16.39 -17.30
CA ALA A 31 5.53 15.20 -18.00
C ALA A 31 4.35 14.53 -17.25
N PRO A 32 3.39 13.92 -17.99
CA PRO A 32 2.32 13.15 -17.36
C PRO A 32 2.86 11.85 -16.77
N GLY A 33 2.40 11.50 -15.56
CA GLY A 33 2.77 10.28 -14.87
C GLY A 33 1.56 9.68 -14.16
N TYR A 34 1.38 8.37 -14.36
CA TYR A 34 0.45 7.54 -13.62
C TYR A 34 1.22 6.51 -12.82
N ASP A 35 0.61 5.96 -11.77
CA ASP A 35 1.18 4.92 -10.91
C ASP A 35 1.98 3.86 -11.69
N ALA A 36 1.36 3.16 -12.64
CA ALA A 36 2.00 2.09 -13.39
C ALA A 36 3.19 2.56 -14.25
N ILE A 37 3.13 3.76 -14.80
CA ILE A 37 4.23 4.35 -15.59
C ILE A 37 5.42 4.62 -14.67
N VAL A 38 5.15 5.19 -13.49
CA VAL A 38 6.20 5.47 -12.50
C VAL A 38 6.79 4.18 -11.93
N GLN A 39 5.99 3.15 -11.65
CA GLN A 39 6.50 1.82 -11.27
C GLN A 39 7.50 1.27 -12.31
N ALA A 40 7.20 1.43 -13.60
CA ALA A 40 8.09 0.99 -14.67
C ALA A 40 9.41 1.80 -14.68
N MET A 41 9.31 3.13 -14.58
CA MET A 41 10.46 4.03 -14.75
C MET A 41 11.39 4.07 -13.54
N THR A 42 10.91 3.79 -12.34
CA THR A 42 11.70 3.79 -11.10
C THR A 42 12.36 2.44 -10.79
N GLY A 43 12.07 1.40 -11.59
CA GLY A 43 12.60 0.06 -11.39
C GLY A 43 11.75 -0.83 -10.49
N MET A 44 10.61 -0.36 -9.96
CA MET A 44 9.73 -1.16 -9.11
C MET A 44 9.22 -2.41 -9.82
N MET A 45 8.89 -2.33 -11.11
CA MET A 45 8.48 -3.51 -11.89
C MET A 45 9.62 -4.51 -12.07
N SER A 46 10.88 -4.09 -12.09
CA SER A 46 12.02 -5.00 -12.31
C SER A 46 12.27 -5.95 -11.15
N ILE A 47 11.76 -5.61 -9.96
CA ILE A 47 11.85 -6.44 -8.75
C ILE A 47 10.54 -7.17 -8.42
N ASN A 48 9.47 -6.90 -9.16
CA ASN A 48 8.16 -7.51 -9.01
C ASN A 48 7.87 -8.49 -10.16
N GLY A 49 7.29 -9.65 -9.82
CA GLY A 49 7.08 -10.75 -10.76
C GLY A 49 7.99 -11.95 -10.47
N THR A 50 8.07 -12.85 -11.41
CA THR A 50 8.92 -14.06 -11.35
C THR A 50 9.88 -14.09 -12.56
N PRO A 51 10.91 -14.96 -12.57
CA PRO A 51 11.74 -15.15 -13.76
C PRO A 51 10.93 -15.48 -15.01
N GLU A 52 9.82 -16.21 -14.85
CA GLU A 52 8.95 -16.68 -15.95
C GLU A 52 7.97 -15.59 -16.41
N SER A 53 7.38 -14.84 -15.48
CA SER A 53 6.44 -13.76 -15.82
C SER A 53 7.13 -12.49 -16.32
N GLY A 54 8.42 -12.34 -16.01
CA GLY A 54 9.14 -11.08 -16.20
C GLY A 54 8.65 -9.99 -15.25
N SER A 55 8.87 -8.73 -15.66
CA SER A 55 8.48 -7.55 -14.87
C SER A 55 6.96 -7.36 -14.84
N VAL A 56 6.37 -7.24 -13.65
CA VAL A 56 4.93 -7.08 -13.44
C VAL A 56 4.66 -5.86 -12.56
N ARG A 57 3.60 -5.12 -12.86
CA ARG A 57 3.15 -4.04 -11.96
C ARG A 57 2.48 -4.61 -10.70
N MET A 58 2.50 -3.89 -9.61
CA MET A 58 1.67 -4.18 -8.45
C MET A 58 0.18 -3.99 -8.79
N GLY A 59 -0.67 -4.88 -8.31
CA GLY A 59 -2.10 -4.84 -8.61
C GLY A 59 -2.81 -3.61 -8.04
N ALA A 60 -2.46 -3.20 -6.81
CA ALA A 60 -2.91 -1.95 -6.20
C ALA A 60 -2.07 -0.76 -6.69
N PRO A 61 -2.63 0.47 -6.73
CA PRO A 61 -1.91 1.69 -7.10
C PRO A 61 -1.00 2.13 -5.92
N PHE A 62 0.05 1.35 -5.68
CA PHE A 62 0.90 1.46 -4.49
C PHE A 62 1.68 2.78 -4.42
N VAL A 63 2.11 3.29 -5.57
CA VAL A 63 2.84 4.56 -5.66
C VAL A 63 1.90 5.74 -5.38
N ASP A 64 0.69 5.74 -5.94
CA ASP A 64 -0.33 6.77 -5.67
C ASP A 64 -0.68 6.82 -4.18
N MET A 65 -0.97 5.66 -3.59
CA MET A 65 -1.30 5.55 -2.16
C MET A 65 -0.14 6.00 -1.28
N GLY A 66 1.08 5.58 -1.58
CA GLY A 66 2.27 5.98 -0.86
C GLY A 66 2.53 7.49 -0.96
N THR A 67 2.36 8.07 -2.15
CA THR A 67 2.49 9.51 -2.36
C THR A 67 1.44 10.28 -1.57
N GLY A 68 0.20 9.79 -1.53
CA GLY A 68 -0.87 10.37 -0.71
C GLY A 68 -0.52 10.37 0.79
N LEU A 69 0.02 9.25 1.30
CA LEU A 69 0.47 9.13 2.70
C LEU A 69 1.64 10.08 3.00
N TYR A 70 2.67 10.13 2.15
CA TYR A 70 3.77 11.08 2.31
C TYR A 70 3.29 12.53 2.25
N SER A 71 2.34 12.84 1.36
CA SER A 71 1.74 14.19 1.28
C SER A 71 1.02 14.57 2.56
N ALA A 72 0.22 13.68 3.13
CA ALA A 72 -0.45 13.90 4.40
C ALA A 72 0.54 14.14 5.55
N ILE A 73 1.61 13.33 5.63
CA ILE A 73 2.69 13.51 6.60
C ILE A 73 3.38 14.87 6.39
N GLY A 74 3.74 15.21 5.15
CA GLY A 74 4.36 16.50 4.81
C GLY A 74 3.50 17.71 5.21
N ILE A 75 2.19 17.63 4.95
CA ILE A 75 1.24 18.67 5.38
C ILE A 75 1.19 18.79 6.91
N LEU A 76 1.16 17.68 7.64
CA LEU A 76 1.18 17.68 9.11
C LEU A 76 2.47 18.26 9.65
N MET A 77 3.63 17.96 9.06
CA MET A 77 4.92 18.55 9.40
C MET A 77 4.92 20.06 9.14
N ALA A 78 4.39 20.51 8.00
CA ALA A 78 4.27 21.92 7.66
C ALA A 78 3.30 22.68 8.59
N LEU A 79 2.21 22.03 9.00
CA LEU A 79 1.28 22.58 10.01
C LEU A 79 1.97 22.77 11.37
N GLN A 80 2.77 21.78 11.79
CA GLN A 80 3.52 21.86 13.04
C GLN A 80 4.59 22.98 12.99
N GLU A 81 5.33 23.07 11.88
CA GLU A 81 6.33 24.11 11.65
C GLU A 81 5.70 25.50 11.66
N ARG A 82 4.54 25.67 10.99
CA ARG A 82 3.79 26.92 10.95
C ARG A 82 3.41 27.47 12.34
N ASN A 83 3.21 26.58 13.33
CA ASN A 83 2.93 27.02 14.71
C ASN A 83 4.10 27.79 15.34
N THR A 84 5.34 27.57 14.85
CA THR A 84 6.54 28.28 15.30
C THR A 84 6.87 29.47 14.41
N SER A 85 6.90 29.27 13.09
CA SER A 85 7.30 30.31 12.13
C SER A 85 6.18 31.30 11.80
N ASN A 86 4.91 30.92 12.01
CA ASN A 86 3.71 31.60 11.56
C ASN A 86 3.64 31.82 10.03
N LYS A 87 4.35 30.97 9.27
CA LYS A 87 4.41 30.99 7.79
C LYS A 87 3.95 29.68 7.21
N GLY A 88 3.28 29.73 6.07
CA GLY A 88 2.99 28.57 5.23
C GLY A 88 4.18 28.22 4.36
N GLN A 89 4.03 27.12 3.61
CA GLN A 89 5.06 26.68 2.66
C GLN A 89 4.48 25.86 1.53
N TYR A 90 5.26 25.70 0.48
CA TYR A 90 4.98 24.84 -0.65
C TYR A 90 5.58 23.46 -0.44
N LEU A 91 4.81 22.41 -0.72
CA LEU A 91 5.25 21.03 -0.75
C LEU A 91 5.16 20.52 -2.19
N ASP A 92 6.27 20.18 -2.76
CA ASP A 92 6.34 19.49 -4.06
C ASP A 92 6.45 17.99 -3.82
N MET A 93 5.41 17.25 -4.18
CA MET A 93 5.31 15.82 -3.99
C MET A 93 5.24 15.14 -5.34
N THR A 94 6.12 14.16 -5.57
CA THR A 94 6.10 13.44 -6.85
C THR A 94 5.90 11.95 -6.64
N LEU A 95 5.21 11.33 -7.59
CA LEU A 95 5.06 9.87 -7.62
C LEU A 95 6.45 9.22 -7.79
N TYR A 96 7.32 9.83 -8.58
CA TYR A 96 8.66 9.32 -8.87
C TYR A 96 9.52 9.21 -7.60
N ASP A 97 9.60 10.28 -6.81
CA ASP A 97 10.39 10.31 -5.57
C ASP A 97 9.80 9.36 -4.53
N SER A 98 8.48 9.34 -4.41
CA SER A 98 7.75 8.43 -3.53
C SER A 98 8.01 6.98 -3.88
N SER A 99 7.99 6.64 -5.18
CA SER A 99 8.30 5.29 -5.65
C SER A 99 9.70 4.84 -5.27
N LEU A 100 10.71 5.71 -5.45
CA LEU A 100 12.09 5.43 -5.05
C LEU A 100 12.19 5.20 -3.53
N ALA A 101 11.51 6.01 -2.73
CA ALA A 101 11.51 5.88 -1.26
C ALA A 101 10.85 4.57 -0.79
N LEU A 102 9.82 4.10 -1.50
CA LEU A 102 9.06 2.88 -1.17
C LEU A 102 9.77 1.57 -1.53
N MET A 103 10.87 1.60 -2.29
CA MET A 103 11.55 0.38 -2.75
C MET A 103 12.52 -0.24 -1.74
N HIS A 104 12.43 0.08 -0.45
CA HIS A 104 13.22 -0.63 0.55
C HIS A 104 12.76 -2.12 0.65
N PRO A 105 13.68 -3.12 0.78
CA PRO A 105 15.14 -3.00 0.94
C PRO A 105 15.95 -3.02 -0.37
N HIS A 106 15.33 -3.01 -1.53
CA HIS A 106 16.01 -3.21 -2.83
C HIS A 106 17.01 -2.07 -3.16
N ASN A 107 16.63 -0.83 -2.88
CA ASN A 107 17.53 0.32 -3.05
C ASN A 107 18.75 0.23 -2.12
N ALA A 108 18.58 -0.16 -0.85
CA ALA A 108 19.69 -0.37 0.08
C ALA A 108 20.62 -1.50 -0.39
N ASN A 109 20.06 -2.62 -0.83
CA ASN A 109 20.82 -3.74 -1.38
C ASN A 109 21.62 -3.32 -2.64
N PHE A 110 21.04 -2.50 -3.52
CA PHE A 110 21.74 -1.96 -4.68
C PHE A 110 22.89 -1.04 -4.29
N PHE A 111 22.68 -0.15 -3.31
CA PHE A 111 23.75 0.74 -2.85
C PHE A 111 24.95 -0.03 -2.27
N LEU A 112 24.70 -1.14 -1.58
CA LEU A 112 25.76 -1.99 -1.01
C LEU A 112 26.45 -2.87 -2.05
N SER A 113 25.67 -3.56 -2.88
CA SER A 113 26.18 -4.60 -3.78
C SER A 113 26.55 -4.09 -5.18
N LYS A 114 26.02 -2.94 -5.59
CA LYS A 114 26.05 -2.40 -6.97
C LYS A 114 25.39 -3.35 -8.00
N LYS A 115 24.62 -4.33 -7.54
CA LYS A 115 23.91 -5.27 -8.41
C LYS A 115 22.41 -4.93 -8.37
N PRO A 116 21.76 -4.77 -9.54
CA PRO A 116 20.32 -4.54 -9.58
C PRO A 116 19.56 -5.74 -9.00
N GLY A 117 18.45 -5.45 -8.31
CA GLY A 117 17.52 -6.45 -7.84
C GLY A 117 16.92 -7.25 -9.01
N LYS A 118 16.39 -8.42 -8.70
CA LYS A 118 15.68 -9.28 -9.66
C LYS A 118 14.32 -9.64 -9.11
N ALA A 119 13.37 -9.91 -9.99
CA ALA A 119 12.09 -10.49 -9.65
C ALA A 119 12.29 -11.93 -9.13
N THR A 120 11.83 -12.18 -7.91
CA THR A 120 11.99 -13.47 -7.22
C THR A 120 10.64 -14.07 -6.81
N GLY A 121 9.55 -13.55 -7.37
CA GLY A 121 8.20 -13.94 -6.97
C GLY A 121 7.93 -13.54 -5.52
N ASN A 122 7.51 -14.51 -4.73
CA ASN A 122 7.21 -14.33 -3.32
C ASN A 122 8.44 -14.45 -2.41
N SER A 123 9.56 -14.92 -2.94
CA SER A 123 10.77 -15.17 -2.16
C SER A 123 11.44 -13.87 -1.72
N HIS A 124 11.64 -13.71 -0.41
CA HIS A 124 12.35 -12.53 0.12
C HIS A 124 13.84 -12.57 -0.25
N PRO A 125 14.47 -11.45 -0.68
CA PRO A 125 15.86 -11.45 -1.13
C PRO A 125 16.87 -11.91 -0.06
N ASN A 126 16.61 -11.65 1.22
CA ASN A 126 17.58 -11.82 2.30
C ASN A 126 17.11 -12.78 3.42
N ILE A 127 15.94 -13.41 3.28
CA ILE A 127 15.35 -14.28 4.31
C ILE A 127 14.87 -15.58 3.68
N SER A 128 15.08 -16.72 4.36
CA SER A 128 14.58 -18.03 3.94
C SER A 128 14.32 -18.94 5.17
N PRO A 129 13.18 -19.69 5.20
CA PRO A 129 12.08 -19.61 4.25
C PRO A 129 11.25 -18.34 4.43
N TYR A 130 10.89 -17.73 3.33
CA TYR A 130 9.96 -16.62 3.25
C TYR A 130 9.32 -16.68 1.86
N ASP A 131 8.21 -17.38 1.75
CA ASP A 131 7.59 -17.69 0.46
C ASP A 131 6.15 -18.19 0.64
N LYS A 132 5.51 -18.42 -0.50
CA LYS A 132 4.22 -19.10 -0.63
C LYS A 132 4.43 -20.58 -0.85
N PHE A 133 3.60 -21.41 -0.23
CA PHE A 133 3.60 -22.85 -0.33
C PHE A 133 2.20 -23.39 -0.59
N ASP A 134 2.11 -24.43 -1.43
CA ASP A 134 0.86 -25.13 -1.66
C ASP A 134 0.61 -26.14 -0.53
N THR A 135 -0.65 -26.31 -0.16
CA THR A 135 -1.11 -27.33 0.79
C THR A 135 -2.25 -28.15 0.17
N ASP A 136 -2.80 -29.11 0.88
CA ASP A 136 -3.94 -29.89 0.38
C ASP A 136 -5.19 -29.05 0.09
N THR A 137 -5.41 -27.99 0.88
CA THR A 137 -6.66 -27.22 0.81
C THR A 137 -6.52 -25.83 0.19
N ASN A 138 -5.41 -25.13 0.43
CA ASN A 138 -5.18 -23.77 -0.01
C ASN A 138 -3.69 -23.41 0.04
N GLU A 139 -3.33 -22.29 -0.60
CA GLU A 139 -1.99 -21.74 -0.48
C GLU A 139 -1.79 -21.07 0.88
N ILE A 140 -0.59 -21.24 1.47
CA ILE A 140 -0.18 -20.51 2.68
C ILE A 140 1.08 -19.69 2.41
N PHE A 141 1.24 -18.59 3.12
CA PHE A 141 2.46 -17.80 3.14
C PHE A 141 3.15 -17.95 4.49
N MET A 142 4.46 -18.22 4.50
CA MET A 142 5.27 -18.30 5.71
C MET A 142 6.47 -17.37 5.63
N GLY A 143 6.78 -16.69 6.75
CA GLY A 143 7.94 -15.80 6.82
C GLY A 143 8.75 -16.04 8.09
N ILE A 144 9.90 -16.71 7.98
CA ILE A 144 10.73 -17.11 9.10
C ILE A 144 12.01 -16.27 9.15
N GLY A 145 11.99 -15.23 10.00
CA GLY A 145 13.07 -14.24 10.09
C GLY A 145 14.28 -14.63 10.97
N ASN A 146 14.24 -15.77 11.69
CA ASN A 146 15.33 -16.18 12.58
C ASN A 146 15.41 -17.69 12.80
N ASP A 147 16.55 -18.16 13.32
CA ASP A 147 16.84 -19.60 13.47
C ASP A 147 15.94 -20.29 14.50
N ALA A 148 15.52 -19.60 15.55
CA ALA A 148 14.56 -20.13 16.51
C ALA A 148 13.17 -20.36 15.89
N GLY A 149 12.74 -19.45 15.00
CA GLY A 149 11.52 -19.61 14.19
C GLY A 149 11.63 -20.81 13.24
N PHE A 150 12.78 -20.98 12.61
CA PHE A 150 13.05 -22.11 11.74
C PHE A 150 12.97 -23.45 12.50
N ALA A 151 13.58 -23.54 13.67
CA ALA A 151 13.49 -24.74 14.51
C ALA A 151 12.04 -25.06 14.91
N ARG A 152 11.20 -24.05 15.20
CA ARG A 152 9.77 -24.28 15.49
C ARG A 152 9.00 -24.77 14.27
N LEU A 153 9.29 -24.21 13.08
CA LEU A 153 8.70 -24.69 11.83
C LEU A 153 9.06 -26.16 11.57
N CYS A 154 10.34 -26.51 11.66
CA CYS A 154 10.81 -27.88 11.47
C CYS A 154 10.10 -28.87 12.41
N LYS A 155 9.99 -28.53 13.68
CA LYS A 155 9.24 -29.35 14.66
C LYS A 155 7.77 -29.49 14.30
N ALA A 156 7.12 -28.41 13.85
CA ALA A 156 5.71 -28.44 13.47
C ALA A 156 5.44 -29.34 12.26
N LEU A 157 6.46 -29.51 11.38
CA LEU A 157 6.43 -30.33 10.17
C LEU A 157 7.06 -31.72 10.35
N ASN A 158 7.56 -32.07 11.53
CA ASN A 158 8.33 -33.28 11.81
C ASN A 158 9.61 -33.41 10.95
N LEU A 159 10.27 -32.28 10.70
CA LEU A 159 11.52 -32.17 9.96
C LEU A 159 12.70 -31.82 10.86
N ASP A 160 12.77 -32.44 12.06
CA ASP A 160 13.74 -32.10 13.09
C ASP A 160 15.20 -32.21 12.63
N ASP A 161 15.48 -33.12 11.69
CA ASP A 161 16.82 -33.33 11.12
C ASP A 161 17.36 -32.06 10.42
N LEU A 162 16.48 -31.22 9.86
CA LEU A 162 16.87 -29.98 9.18
C LEU A 162 17.37 -28.90 10.14
N ILE A 163 17.05 -28.99 11.44
CA ILE A 163 17.43 -28.00 12.45
C ILE A 163 18.96 -27.91 12.59
N ASN A 164 19.63 -29.06 12.52
CA ASN A 164 21.08 -29.18 12.71
C ASN A 164 21.83 -29.43 11.41
N ASP A 165 21.14 -29.44 10.29
CA ASP A 165 21.76 -29.58 8.97
C ASP A 165 22.54 -28.31 8.60
N ASP A 166 23.83 -28.46 8.31
CA ASP A 166 24.72 -27.33 7.98
C ASP A 166 24.25 -26.50 6.79
N ARG A 167 23.44 -27.10 5.90
CA ARG A 167 22.83 -26.39 4.74
C ARG A 167 21.76 -25.39 5.17
N PHE A 168 21.15 -25.57 6.36
CA PHE A 168 19.97 -24.80 6.81
C PHE A 168 20.11 -24.18 8.19
N LYS A 169 21.23 -24.33 8.86
CA LYS A 169 21.47 -23.96 10.24
C LYS A 169 21.32 -22.46 10.50
N THR A 170 21.84 -21.64 9.61
CA THR A 170 21.70 -20.18 9.70
C THR A 170 20.83 -19.62 8.59
N ASN A 171 20.29 -18.40 8.78
CA ASN A 171 19.54 -17.76 7.69
C ASN A 171 20.36 -17.62 6.42
N ALA A 172 21.67 -17.33 6.52
CA ALA A 172 22.55 -17.20 5.35
C ALA A 172 22.66 -18.52 4.58
N ASP A 173 22.79 -19.66 5.30
CA ASP A 173 22.84 -20.98 4.71
C ASP A 173 21.50 -21.34 4.04
N ARG A 174 20.38 -21.03 4.68
CA ARG A 174 19.03 -21.23 4.10
C ARG A 174 18.81 -20.39 2.85
N VAL A 175 19.24 -19.14 2.83
CA VAL A 175 19.16 -18.30 1.63
C VAL A 175 20.00 -18.86 0.48
N LYS A 176 21.21 -19.38 0.78
CA LYS A 176 22.10 -20.00 -0.21
C LYS A 176 21.49 -21.30 -0.77
N ASN A 177 20.86 -22.12 0.08
CA ASN A 177 20.30 -23.42 -0.28
C ASN A 177 18.77 -23.38 -0.40
N ARG A 178 18.21 -22.21 -0.75
CA ARG A 178 16.77 -21.92 -0.75
C ARG A 178 15.94 -22.93 -1.52
N LEU A 179 16.35 -23.26 -2.76
CA LEU A 179 15.59 -24.17 -3.61
C LEU A 179 15.41 -25.54 -2.95
N GLU A 180 16.50 -26.09 -2.43
CA GLU A 180 16.47 -27.39 -1.75
C GLU A 180 15.59 -27.36 -0.49
N LEU A 181 15.69 -26.26 0.31
CA LEU A 181 14.84 -26.09 1.48
C LEU A 181 13.36 -25.98 1.09
N THR A 182 13.05 -25.25 0.02
CA THR A 182 11.68 -25.13 -0.50
C THR A 182 11.11 -26.50 -0.87
N ASP A 183 11.88 -27.37 -1.51
CA ASP A 183 11.45 -28.72 -1.87
C ASP A 183 11.12 -29.57 -0.63
N TYR A 184 11.95 -29.52 0.42
CA TYR A 184 11.66 -30.21 1.68
C TYR A 184 10.34 -29.72 2.30
N LEU A 185 10.16 -28.41 2.39
CA LEU A 185 8.97 -27.80 2.98
C LEU A 185 7.72 -28.08 2.14
N GLN A 186 7.81 -27.95 0.82
CA GLN A 186 6.69 -28.23 -0.09
C GLN A 186 6.23 -29.69 0.00
N ASN A 187 7.18 -30.62 0.06
CA ASN A 187 6.85 -32.05 0.24
C ASN A 187 6.17 -32.34 1.59
N ALA A 188 6.58 -31.65 2.66
CA ALA A 188 5.97 -31.83 3.97
C ALA A 188 4.58 -31.19 4.08
N LEU A 189 4.26 -30.21 3.23
CA LEU A 189 3.02 -29.45 3.28
C LEU A 189 1.91 -29.97 2.35
N LYS A 190 2.24 -30.83 1.37
CA LYS A 190 1.29 -31.25 0.32
C LYS A 190 0.01 -31.93 0.84
N ASP A 191 0.10 -32.64 1.97
CA ASP A 191 -1.01 -33.40 2.57
C ASP A 191 -1.55 -32.72 3.85
N VAL A 192 -1.32 -31.40 4.00
CA VAL A 192 -1.66 -30.62 5.20
C VAL A 192 -2.81 -29.68 4.90
N ASP A 193 -3.79 -29.55 5.81
CA ASP A 193 -4.79 -28.50 5.75
C ASP A 193 -4.16 -27.15 6.08
N GLY A 194 -4.12 -26.24 5.10
CA GLY A 194 -3.41 -24.97 5.18
C GLY A 194 -3.96 -23.99 6.22
N ASN A 195 -5.28 -24.00 6.45
CA ASN A 195 -5.90 -23.11 7.42
C ASN A 195 -5.51 -23.51 8.86
N SER A 196 -5.77 -24.76 9.23
CA SER A 196 -5.47 -25.26 10.58
C SER A 196 -3.97 -25.28 10.85
N PHE A 197 -3.15 -25.57 9.85
CA PHE A 197 -1.70 -25.56 9.99
C PHE A 197 -1.15 -24.14 10.16
N SER A 198 -1.66 -23.15 9.42
CA SER A 198 -1.30 -21.75 9.62
C SER A 198 -1.63 -21.28 11.03
N GLU A 199 -2.79 -21.66 11.57
CA GLU A 199 -3.17 -21.34 12.95
C GLU A 199 -2.23 -22.02 13.96
N LYS A 200 -1.89 -23.28 13.77
CA LYS A 200 -0.90 -24.01 14.59
C LYS A 200 0.45 -23.29 14.59
N LEU A 201 0.93 -22.85 13.43
CA LEU A 201 2.19 -22.11 13.31
C LEU A 201 2.13 -20.75 14.02
N LEU A 202 1.05 -19.97 13.85
CA LEU A 202 0.86 -18.70 14.54
C LEU A 202 0.89 -18.87 16.05
N ASN A 203 0.18 -19.87 16.59
CA ASN A 203 0.16 -20.20 18.02
C ASN A 203 1.53 -20.64 18.54
N ALA A 204 2.36 -21.24 17.70
CA ALA A 204 3.74 -21.57 17.98
C ALA A 204 4.71 -20.37 17.82
N GLY A 205 4.22 -19.17 17.50
CA GLY A 205 5.04 -17.98 17.26
C GLY A 205 5.83 -18.02 15.95
N VAL A 206 5.30 -18.71 14.94
CA VAL A 206 5.84 -18.74 13.58
C VAL A 206 4.87 -17.98 12.66
N PRO A 207 5.29 -16.86 12.06
CA PRO A 207 4.44 -16.10 11.16
C PRO A 207 4.04 -16.93 9.93
N ALA A 208 2.77 -17.23 9.82
CA ALA A 208 2.16 -17.92 8.68
C ALA A 208 0.70 -17.52 8.52
N GLY A 209 0.17 -17.67 7.33
CA GLY A 209 -1.24 -17.40 7.08
C GLY A 209 -1.70 -17.92 5.71
N PRO A 210 -2.98 -18.29 5.58
CA PRO A 210 -3.54 -18.66 4.29
C PRO A 210 -3.61 -17.45 3.36
N VAL A 211 -3.37 -17.68 2.08
CA VAL A 211 -3.58 -16.67 1.03
C VAL A 211 -5.07 -16.54 0.79
N ARG A 212 -5.65 -15.41 1.20
CA ARG A 212 -7.09 -15.15 1.11
C ARG A 212 -7.45 -14.27 -0.08
N ASN A 213 -8.61 -14.47 -0.64
CA ASN A 213 -9.24 -13.51 -1.53
C ASN A 213 -9.86 -12.34 -0.73
N MET A 214 -10.37 -11.33 -1.45
CA MET A 214 -10.93 -10.12 -0.82
C MET A 214 -12.17 -10.41 0.02
N GLU A 215 -13.06 -11.30 -0.42
CA GLU A 215 -14.26 -11.68 0.30
C GLU A 215 -13.93 -12.35 1.64
N GLU A 216 -13.00 -13.30 1.62
CA GLU A 216 -12.52 -13.98 2.82
C GLU A 216 -11.85 -13.02 3.79
N ALA A 217 -11.05 -12.07 3.29
CA ALA A 217 -10.38 -11.07 4.11
C ALA A 217 -11.37 -10.09 4.76
N ILE A 218 -12.38 -9.62 4.04
CA ILE A 218 -13.42 -8.71 4.55
C ILE A 218 -14.27 -9.41 5.61
N ASN A 219 -14.62 -10.67 5.39
CA ASN A 219 -15.45 -11.44 6.33
C ASN A 219 -14.68 -12.04 7.51
N HIS A 220 -13.36 -11.91 7.53
CA HIS A 220 -12.51 -12.47 8.57
C HIS A 220 -12.84 -11.92 9.97
N PRO A 221 -12.84 -12.73 11.04
CA PRO A 221 -13.10 -12.29 12.40
C PRO A 221 -12.23 -11.10 12.84
N GLN A 222 -10.96 -11.08 12.48
CA GLN A 222 -10.06 -9.96 12.77
C GLN A 222 -10.50 -8.65 12.11
N THR A 223 -11.02 -8.69 10.89
CA THR A 223 -11.56 -7.52 10.18
C THR A 223 -12.78 -6.96 10.90
N LYS A 224 -13.65 -7.84 11.37
CA LYS A 224 -14.84 -7.49 12.17
C LYS A 224 -14.46 -6.91 13.53
N GLU A 225 -13.58 -7.58 14.27
CA GLU A 225 -13.07 -7.11 15.57
C GLU A 225 -12.40 -5.74 15.46
N ARG A 226 -11.64 -5.51 14.40
CA ARG A 226 -11.01 -4.23 14.11
C ARG A 226 -11.96 -3.18 13.53
N GLN A 227 -13.24 -3.53 13.30
CA GLN A 227 -14.25 -2.64 12.73
C GLN A 227 -13.75 -1.95 11.45
N MET A 228 -13.18 -2.76 10.53
CA MET A 228 -12.58 -2.24 9.31
C MET A 228 -13.57 -2.06 8.16
N VAL A 229 -14.80 -2.55 8.29
CA VAL A 229 -15.88 -2.32 7.32
C VAL A 229 -16.88 -1.33 7.93
N LEU A 230 -17.15 -0.28 7.19
CA LEU A 230 -18.15 0.74 7.51
C LEU A 230 -19.42 0.46 6.73
N HIS A 231 -20.56 0.67 7.39
CA HIS A 231 -21.87 0.58 6.77
C HIS A 231 -22.64 1.87 7.02
N LYS A 232 -23.28 2.40 5.99
CA LYS A 232 -24.26 3.48 6.10
C LYS A 232 -25.25 3.34 4.94
N ASP A 233 -26.51 3.08 5.28
CA ASP A 233 -27.55 2.76 4.30
C ASP A 233 -27.08 1.60 3.40
N ASP A 234 -27.13 1.71 2.09
CA ASP A 234 -26.63 0.71 1.14
C ASP A 234 -25.12 0.82 0.86
N TYR A 235 -24.44 1.80 1.45
CA TYR A 235 -22.99 2.01 1.27
C TYR A 235 -22.16 1.14 2.20
N GLN A 236 -21.16 0.49 1.62
CA GLN A 236 -20.10 -0.19 2.35
C GLN A 236 -18.72 0.39 1.96
N GLY A 237 -17.86 0.59 2.94
CA GLY A 237 -16.52 1.12 2.71
C GLY A 237 -15.51 0.62 3.74
N ILE A 238 -14.24 0.86 3.47
CA ILE A 238 -13.16 0.51 4.40
C ILE A 238 -12.90 1.66 5.36
N ALA A 239 -12.84 1.35 6.65
CA ALA A 239 -12.54 2.31 7.71
C ALA A 239 -11.08 2.76 7.68
N SER A 240 -10.81 3.94 8.26
CA SER A 240 -9.44 4.36 8.50
C SER A 240 -8.70 3.34 9.38
N PRO A 241 -7.46 2.96 9.02
CA PRO A 241 -6.64 2.08 9.85
C PRO A 241 -6.14 2.77 11.14
N ILE A 242 -6.25 4.11 11.21
CA ILE A 242 -5.78 4.90 12.36
C ILE A 242 -6.84 4.82 13.47
N LYS A 243 -6.44 4.25 14.61
CA LYS A 243 -7.29 4.12 15.80
C LYS A 243 -6.72 4.97 16.93
N PHE A 244 -7.44 5.99 17.33
CA PHE A 244 -7.06 6.86 18.44
C PHE A 244 -7.66 6.35 19.75
N SER A 245 -6.91 6.43 20.84
CA SER A 245 -7.41 6.06 22.18
C SER A 245 -8.42 7.05 22.76
N ARG A 246 -8.35 8.31 22.34
CA ARG A 246 -9.15 9.42 22.89
C ARG A 246 -10.04 10.10 21.85
N SER A 247 -9.52 10.37 20.65
CA SER A 247 -10.29 11.00 19.58
C SER A 247 -11.17 9.94 18.91
N LYS A 248 -12.45 10.22 18.72
CA LYS A 248 -13.32 9.33 17.97
C LYS A 248 -12.88 9.32 16.51
N SER A 249 -12.74 8.15 15.93
CA SER A 249 -12.63 8.03 14.47
C SER A 249 -13.94 8.53 13.84
N VAL A 250 -13.83 9.31 12.79
CA VAL A 250 -15.00 9.76 12.03
C VAL A 250 -15.51 8.54 11.27
N GLY A 251 -16.70 8.06 11.61
CA GLY A 251 -17.42 7.07 10.80
C GLY A 251 -17.82 7.65 9.44
N VAL A 252 -18.60 6.93 8.67
CA VAL A 252 -19.19 7.46 7.43
C VAL A 252 -20.16 8.60 7.79
N LYS A 253 -19.69 9.85 7.63
CA LYS A 253 -20.55 11.01 7.83
C LYS A 253 -21.52 11.16 6.67
N ASN A 254 -21.01 11.10 5.45
CA ASN A 254 -21.78 11.15 4.21
C ASN A 254 -21.34 10.00 3.30
N ILE A 255 -22.28 9.43 2.56
CA ILE A 255 -21.97 8.50 1.47
C ILE A 255 -21.36 9.27 0.30
N PRO A 256 -20.58 8.63 -0.57
CA PRO A 256 -20.07 9.28 -1.78
C PRO A 256 -21.21 9.82 -2.63
N PRO A 257 -21.15 11.10 -3.07
CA PRO A 257 -22.22 11.71 -3.83
C PRO A 257 -22.30 11.19 -5.26
N GLN A 258 -23.49 11.27 -5.85
CA GLN A 258 -23.67 11.09 -7.28
C GLN A 258 -23.08 12.27 -8.07
N ILE A 259 -22.75 12.03 -9.35
CA ILE A 259 -22.23 13.10 -10.22
C ILE A 259 -23.25 14.22 -10.34
N GLY A 260 -22.90 15.42 -9.87
CA GLY A 260 -23.75 16.61 -9.94
C GLY A 260 -24.69 16.81 -8.77
N GLU A 261 -24.67 15.94 -7.75
CA GLU A 261 -25.55 16.01 -6.58
C GLU A 261 -25.42 17.33 -5.80
N HIS A 262 -24.18 17.80 -5.60
CA HIS A 262 -23.90 19.05 -4.87
C HIS A 262 -23.72 20.27 -5.80
N THR A 263 -23.84 20.13 -7.10
CA THR A 263 -23.55 21.21 -8.05
C THR A 263 -24.39 22.45 -7.81
N ASN A 264 -25.69 22.29 -7.56
CA ASN A 264 -26.59 23.43 -7.31
C ASN A 264 -26.21 24.17 -6.01
N GLU A 265 -25.96 23.44 -4.94
CA GLU A 265 -25.56 23.98 -3.65
C GLU A 265 -24.24 24.78 -3.75
N ILE A 266 -23.23 24.18 -4.36
CA ILE A 266 -21.90 24.82 -4.54
C ILE A 266 -22.00 26.08 -5.38
N LEU A 267 -22.76 26.08 -6.48
CA LEU A 267 -22.91 27.27 -7.32
C LEU A 267 -23.68 28.39 -6.61
N LEU A 268 -24.71 28.06 -5.82
CA LEU A 268 -25.40 29.05 -4.99
C LEU A 268 -24.49 29.66 -3.90
N GLU A 269 -23.66 28.86 -3.23
CA GLU A 269 -22.64 29.34 -2.29
C GLU A 269 -21.62 30.30 -2.96
N LEU A 270 -21.32 30.05 -4.23
CA LEU A 270 -20.49 30.95 -5.06
C LEU A 270 -21.22 32.18 -5.59
N ASN A 271 -22.46 32.41 -5.15
CA ASN A 271 -23.32 33.52 -5.55
C ASN A 271 -23.77 33.50 -7.03
N TYR A 272 -23.81 32.34 -7.66
CA TYR A 272 -24.49 32.18 -8.95
C TYR A 272 -26.00 32.29 -8.76
N THR A 273 -26.65 33.02 -9.63
CA THR A 273 -28.13 33.12 -9.67
C THR A 273 -28.72 31.83 -10.26
N LYS A 274 -29.98 31.54 -9.94
CA LYS A 274 -30.70 30.38 -10.52
C LYS A 274 -30.66 30.39 -12.04
N GLY A 275 -30.87 31.55 -12.66
CA GLY A 275 -30.82 31.68 -14.13
C GLY A 275 -29.45 31.37 -14.73
N GLU A 276 -28.36 31.75 -14.05
CA GLU A 276 -27.00 31.41 -14.48
C GLU A 276 -26.75 29.89 -14.37
N ILE A 277 -27.24 29.26 -13.29
CA ILE A 277 -27.14 27.80 -13.11
C ILE A 277 -27.94 27.07 -14.21
N GLU A 278 -29.17 27.50 -14.50
CA GLU A 278 -29.98 26.94 -15.58
C GLU A 278 -29.28 27.09 -16.96
N ASN A 279 -28.62 28.20 -17.21
CA ASN A 279 -27.82 28.39 -18.43
C ASN A 279 -26.61 27.44 -18.49
N LEU A 280 -25.90 27.22 -17.37
CA LEU A 280 -24.79 26.28 -17.31
C LEU A 280 -25.26 24.84 -17.55
N VAL A 281 -26.43 24.47 -17.04
CA VAL A 281 -27.03 23.14 -17.26
C VAL A 281 -27.44 22.98 -18.73
N SER A 282 -28.18 23.96 -19.29
CA SER A 282 -28.66 23.89 -20.68
C SER A 282 -27.51 23.88 -21.70
N SER A 283 -26.38 24.50 -21.35
CA SER A 283 -25.15 24.48 -22.13
C SER A 283 -24.27 23.25 -21.91
N ASN A 284 -24.73 22.27 -21.14
CA ASN A 284 -23.97 21.06 -20.75
C ASN A 284 -22.61 21.32 -20.09
N VAL A 285 -22.43 22.47 -19.43
CA VAL A 285 -21.21 22.81 -18.66
C VAL A 285 -21.22 22.12 -17.31
N VAL A 286 -22.39 22.01 -16.69
CA VAL A 286 -22.59 21.31 -15.43
C VAL A 286 -23.78 20.36 -15.49
N LYS A 287 -23.79 19.36 -14.61
CA LYS A 287 -24.91 18.43 -14.43
C LYS A 287 -25.52 18.67 -13.04
N LEU A 288 -26.83 18.63 -12.97
CA LEU A 288 -27.57 18.51 -11.72
C LEU A 288 -28.11 17.08 -11.59
N THR A 289 -27.90 16.49 -10.43
CA THR A 289 -28.56 15.22 -10.06
C THR A 289 -29.38 15.53 -8.83
N PRO A 290 -30.68 15.13 -8.77
CA PRO A 290 -31.46 15.26 -7.55
C PRO A 290 -30.76 14.53 -6.42
N SER A 291 -30.75 15.15 -5.22
CA SER A 291 -30.35 14.43 -4.00
C SER A 291 -31.27 13.23 -3.85
N SER A 292 -30.70 12.08 -3.62
CA SER A 292 -31.46 10.93 -3.11
C SER A 292 -31.91 11.28 -1.70
N ASP A 293 -33.19 11.61 -1.55
CA ASP A 293 -33.86 11.81 -0.26
C ASP A 293 -33.77 10.54 0.60
#